data_b221b966a8dc2939f9220be1634bd444
#
_entry.id   b221b966a8dc2939f9220be1634bd444
#
_cell.length_a   1.000
_cell.length_b   1.000
_cell.length_c   1.000
_cell.angle_alpha   90.00
_cell.angle_beta   90.00
_cell.angle_gamma   90.00
#
_symmetry.space_group_name_H-M   'P 1'
#
loop_
_entity.id
_entity.type
_entity.pdbx_description
1 polymer ?
#
loop_
_entity_poly.entity_id
_entity_poly.type
_entity_poly.pdbx_seq_one_letter_code
_entity_poly.pdbx_strand_id
1 'polypeptide(L)'
;MDTSLHKNETTRRVVNLISETVDGCKGHGVHTAFLQTRDALLRANVDVRINSSEPADIMHIQTMGLRSLRHMLGAHEPIVLAAHIVPESLVGSFILASVWLPIGTWYMRLFYNLADEVLAVSPEVVDGLGRMQLSVPVRLVPNAVEVRRFQPQPGWRAQIRERAGVDPDAFVAICVGQIQPRKGLDAFIETARNMPDVTFVWVGGMPFQRLTDHYRQMMRTVADAPANCRFVGDTPYDEVPQWYAAADCLFFPSRQETFGLAVIEAAAAGLPLVLRDLSTYRPLFDDSYLAGDDESFAQVIASVRDDADLRGSYQKRARAIAARFDADRLAERLLGVYTEVMERAETERERSPRRWRPMLQWAFTDWRRRR
;
A
#
# COMPACT_ATOMS: atom_id res chain seq x y z
N MET A 1 22.67 8.81 -53.67
CA MET A 1 21.21 8.69 -53.38
C MET A 1 21.10 7.84 -52.18
N ASP A 2 20.96 8.55 -51.14
CA ASP A 2 21.06 7.95 -49.87
C ASP A 2 19.84 8.19 -49.03
N THR A 3 19.48 7.26 -48.35
CA THR A 3 18.35 7.29 -47.42
C THR A 3 18.79 6.75 -46.08
N SER A 4 19.32 7.65 -45.33
CA SER A 4 19.51 7.46 -43.89
C SER A 4 18.15 7.56 -43.18
N LEU A 5 17.42 6.46 -43.17
CA LEU A 5 16.34 6.24 -42.19
C LEU A 5 16.99 5.81 -40.86
N HIS A 6 17.47 6.77 -40.08
CA HIS A 6 17.67 6.56 -38.67
C HIS A 6 16.28 6.39 -38.01
N LYS A 7 15.85 5.14 -37.88
CA LYS A 7 14.90 4.76 -36.84
C LYS A 7 15.51 5.16 -35.52
N ASN A 8 14.97 6.20 -34.89
CA ASN A 8 15.08 6.39 -33.45
C ASN A 8 14.46 5.15 -32.77
N GLU A 9 15.25 4.12 -32.58
CA GLU A 9 14.95 3.14 -31.53
C GLU A 9 15.07 3.90 -30.22
N THR A 10 13.93 4.38 -29.72
CA THR A 10 13.82 4.83 -28.33
C THR A 10 14.20 3.62 -27.47
N THR A 11 15.44 3.62 -27.00
CA THR A 11 15.96 2.56 -26.14
C THR A 11 15.01 2.43 -24.94
N ARG A 12 14.36 1.27 -24.84
CA ARG A 12 13.39 1.00 -23.78
C ARG A 12 14.10 1.05 -22.43
N ARG A 13 13.63 1.91 -21.52
CA ARG A 13 14.22 2.05 -20.18
C ARG A 13 14.15 0.72 -19.42
N VAL A 14 15.23 0.34 -18.77
CA VAL A 14 15.34 -0.87 -17.95
C VAL A 14 15.25 -0.49 -16.46
N VAL A 15 14.26 -1.00 -15.75
CA VAL A 15 14.05 -0.77 -14.32
C VAL A 15 14.15 -2.09 -13.56
N ASN A 16 15.05 -2.17 -12.58
CA ASN A 16 15.16 -3.33 -11.72
C ASN A 16 14.36 -3.11 -10.43
N LEU A 17 13.20 -3.77 -10.31
CA LEU A 17 12.38 -3.76 -9.10
C LEU A 17 12.89 -4.79 -8.10
N ILE A 18 13.28 -4.34 -6.92
CA ILE A 18 13.77 -5.21 -5.84
C ILE A 18 12.71 -5.34 -4.74
N SER A 19 12.31 -6.57 -4.45
CA SER A 19 11.35 -6.86 -3.38
C SER A 19 11.59 -8.23 -2.76
N GLU A 20 11.52 -8.27 -1.43
CA GLU A 20 11.55 -9.53 -0.65
C GLU A 20 10.23 -10.31 -0.78
N THR A 21 9.14 -9.63 -1.16
CA THR A 21 7.79 -10.24 -1.16
C THR A 21 7.54 -11.18 -2.33
N VAL A 22 8.43 -11.20 -3.32
CA VAL A 22 8.29 -12.05 -4.51
C VAL A 22 8.30 -13.54 -4.15
N ASP A 23 9.16 -13.94 -3.22
CA ASP A 23 9.41 -15.35 -2.88
C ASP A 23 8.72 -15.80 -1.58
N GLY A 24 7.98 -14.94 -0.90
CA GLY A 24 7.52 -15.27 0.46
C GLY A 24 6.09 -14.92 0.80
N CYS A 25 5.84 -13.71 1.22
CA CYS A 25 4.58 -13.35 1.85
C CYS A 25 3.60 -12.75 0.84
N LYS A 26 2.67 -13.55 0.33
CA LYS A 26 1.52 -13.07 -0.44
C LYS A 26 0.47 -12.46 0.51
N GLY A 27 -0.27 -11.43 0.06
CA GLY A 27 -1.37 -10.84 0.83
C GLY A 27 -1.00 -9.65 1.73
N HIS A 28 0.20 -9.07 1.59
CA HIS A 28 0.60 -7.84 2.27
C HIS A 28 0.40 -6.61 1.37
N GLY A 29 -0.01 -5.47 1.95
CA GLY A 29 -0.14 -4.21 1.21
C GLY A 29 1.12 -3.80 0.44
N VAL A 30 2.32 -4.08 0.97
CA VAL A 30 3.59 -3.84 0.27
C VAL A 30 3.74 -4.74 -0.96
N HIS A 31 3.30 -6.01 -0.89
CA HIS A 31 3.31 -6.89 -2.06
C HIS A 31 2.34 -6.40 -3.13
N THR A 32 1.14 -5.95 -2.73
CA THR A 32 0.17 -5.35 -3.64
C THR A 32 0.74 -4.09 -4.31
N ALA A 33 1.38 -3.19 -3.56
CA ALA A 33 2.03 -2.01 -4.11
C ALA A 33 3.15 -2.36 -5.10
N PHE A 34 3.94 -3.40 -4.81
CA PHE A 34 4.94 -3.93 -5.74
C PHE A 34 4.32 -4.42 -7.05
N LEU A 35 3.24 -5.23 -6.98
CA LEU A 35 2.54 -5.72 -8.18
C LEU A 35 1.97 -4.56 -9.01
N GLN A 36 1.34 -3.59 -8.37
CA GLN A 36 0.80 -2.40 -9.03
C GLN A 36 1.88 -1.55 -9.69
N THR A 37 3.04 -1.37 -9.03
CA THR A 37 4.19 -0.67 -9.61
C THR A 37 4.74 -1.40 -10.83
N ARG A 38 4.94 -2.73 -10.73
CA ARG A 38 5.39 -3.57 -11.83
C ARG A 38 4.46 -3.45 -13.03
N ASP A 39 3.18 -3.66 -12.79
CA ASP A 39 2.19 -3.71 -13.88
C ASP A 39 1.99 -2.33 -14.52
N ALA A 40 2.06 -1.24 -13.75
CA ALA A 40 2.04 0.13 -14.27
C ALA A 40 3.23 0.41 -15.19
N LEU A 41 4.45 0.03 -14.79
CA LEU A 41 5.67 0.20 -15.60
C LEU A 41 5.64 -0.65 -16.87
N LEU A 42 5.17 -1.91 -16.78
CA LEU A 42 5.01 -2.78 -17.95
C LEU A 42 4.03 -2.19 -18.97
N ARG A 43 2.89 -1.64 -18.52
CA ARG A 43 1.93 -0.95 -19.41
C ARG A 43 2.52 0.30 -20.05
N ALA A 44 3.41 1.00 -19.34
CA ALA A 44 4.15 2.15 -19.87
C ALA A 44 5.33 1.75 -20.79
N ASN A 45 5.40 0.49 -21.23
CA ASN A 45 6.43 -0.04 -22.11
C ASN A 45 7.87 0.03 -21.53
N VAL A 46 8.00 -0.08 -20.20
CA VAL A 46 9.30 -0.19 -19.52
C VAL A 46 9.76 -1.65 -19.51
N ASP A 47 11.06 -1.90 -19.66
CA ASP A 47 11.65 -3.23 -19.41
C ASP A 47 11.83 -3.40 -17.90
N VAL A 48 10.97 -4.23 -17.29
CA VAL A 48 10.94 -4.44 -15.83
C VAL A 48 11.64 -5.75 -15.50
N ARG A 49 12.76 -5.68 -14.80
CA ARG A 49 13.45 -6.82 -14.21
C ARG A 49 13.09 -6.92 -12.73
N ILE A 50 13.08 -8.13 -12.20
CA ILE A 50 12.69 -8.37 -10.80
C ILE A 50 13.83 -9.10 -10.09
N ASN A 51 14.37 -8.49 -9.03
CA ASN A 51 15.47 -9.06 -8.24
C ASN A 51 16.67 -9.50 -9.10
N SER A 52 16.91 -8.84 -10.22
CA SER A 52 17.95 -9.20 -11.18
C SER A 52 19.32 -8.69 -10.74
N SER A 53 20.38 -9.44 -11.06
CA SER A 53 21.76 -9.00 -10.95
C SER A 53 22.31 -8.41 -12.25
N GLU A 54 21.51 -8.37 -13.31
CA GLU A 54 21.91 -7.76 -14.57
C GLU A 54 21.84 -6.23 -14.49
N PRO A 55 22.67 -5.50 -15.27
CA PRO A 55 22.66 -4.04 -15.30
C PRO A 55 21.27 -3.49 -15.67
N ALA A 56 20.87 -2.41 -15.01
CA ALA A 56 19.65 -1.66 -15.29
C ALA A 56 19.98 -0.16 -15.37
N ASP A 57 19.05 0.65 -15.90
CA ASP A 57 19.21 2.10 -15.90
C ASP A 57 18.98 2.67 -14.50
N ILE A 58 18.08 2.05 -13.74
CA ILE A 58 17.72 2.45 -12.37
C ILE A 58 17.25 1.24 -11.56
N MET A 59 17.56 1.26 -10.27
CA MET A 59 17.07 0.29 -9.28
C MET A 59 15.96 0.93 -8.44
N HIS A 60 14.79 0.25 -8.35
CA HIS A 60 13.68 0.69 -7.52
C HIS A 60 13.41 -0.33 -6.42
N ILE A 61 13.78 0.02 -5.20
CA ILE A 61 13.63 -0.82 -3.99
C ILE A 61 12.22 -0.67 -3.44
N GLN A 62 11.52 -1.79 -3.21
CA GLN A 62 10.15 -1.81 -2.69
C GLN A 62 10.05 -2.29 -1.24
N THR A 63 11.08 -2.94 -0.73
CA THR A 63 11.08 -3.51 0.63
C THR A 63 12.41 -3.31 1.32
N MET A 64 12.40 -3.30 2.66
CA MET A 64 13.60 -3.29 3.48
C MET A 64 13.92 -4.70 3.96
N GLY A 65 14.95 -5.34 3.37
CA GLY A 65 15.40 -6.66 3.74
C GLY A 65 16.84 -6.93 3.33
N LEU A 66 17.31 -8.14 3.59
CA LEU A 66 18.70 -8.51 3.31
C LEU A 66 18.99 -8.55 1.80
N ARG A 67 18.03 -9.00 1.00
CA ARG A 67 18.15 -8.98 -0.47
C ARG A 67 18.28 -7.56 -0.98
N SER A 68 17.36 -6.69 -0.58
CA SER A 68 17.36 -5.28 -0.95
C SER A 68 18.67 -4.61 -0.55
N LEU A 69 19.13 -4.84 0.69
CA LEU A 69 20.43 -4.34 1.17
C LEU A 69 21.59 -4.82 0.30
N ARG A 70 21.62 -6.13 -0.04
CA ARG A 70 22.68 -6.69 -0.89
C ARG A 70 22.70 -6.04 -2.28
N HIS A 71 21.51 -5.86 -2.90
CA HIS A 71 21.42 -5.18 -4.20
C HIS A 71 21.88 -3.72 -4.09
N MET A 72 21.45 -2.98 -3.08
CA MET A 72 21.84 -1.58 -2.87
C MET A 72 23.35 -1.41 -2.66
N LEU A 73 23.98 -2.31 -1.92
CA LEU A 73 25.44 -2.27 -1.68
C LEU A 73 26.25 -2.61 -2.93
N GLY A 74 25.71 -3.43 -3.84
CA GLY A 74 26.36 -3.82 -5.09
C GLY A 74 25.97 -2.96 -6.29
N ALA A 75 25.05 -2.02 -6.15
CA ALA A 75 24.52 -1.25 -7.27
C ALA A 75 25.50 -0.20 -7.79
N HIS A 76 25.57 -0.11 -9.11
CA HIS A 76 26.27 0.95 -9.83
C HIS A 76 25.29 1.97 -10.44
N GLU A 77 24.06 1.58 -10.66
CA GLU A 77 22.94 2.39 -11.11
C GLU A 77 22.36 3.25 -9.96
N PRO A 78 21.65 4.34 -10.27
CA PRO A 78 20.91 5.13 -9.30
C PRO A 78 19.83 4.30 -8.60
N ILE A 79 19.55 4.62 -7.33
CA ILE A 79 18.59 3.90 -6.50
C ILE A 79 17.46 4.83 -6.07
N VAL A 80 16.24 4.44 -6.38
CA VAL A 80 15.02 4.99 -5.80
C VAL A 80 14.44 3.98 -4.82
N LEU A 81 13.93 4.43 -3.67
CA LEU A 81 13.40 3.56 -2.64
C LEU A 81 11.99 3.97 -2.21
N ALA A 82 11.00 3.07 -2.34
CA ALA A 82 9.64 3.30 -1.88
C ALA A 82 9.53 3.08 -0.36
N ALA A 83 9.13 4.12 0.37
CA ALA A 83 8.94 4.08 1.80
C ALA A 83 7.47 3.73 2.12
N HIS A 84 7.23 2.44 2.38
CA HIS A 84 5.93 1.93 2.83
C HIS A 84 5.80 1.88 4.36
N ILE A 85 6.90 2.03 5.09
CA ILE A 85 6.99 1.83 6.52
C ILE A 85 7.73 3.01 7.15
N VAL A 86 7.19 3.52 8.24
CA VAL A 86 7.85 4.45 9.17
C VAL A 86 7.92 3.80 10.55
N PRO A 87 8.82 4.24 11.45
CA PRO A 87 8.97 3.61 12.77
C PRO A 87 7.64 3.46 13.51
N GLU A 88 6.78 4.46 13.44
CA GLU A 88 5.48 4.48 14.11
C GLU A 88 4.53 3.38 13.58
N SER A 89 4.64 3.00 12.31
CA SER A 89 3.79 1.97 11.70
C SER A 89 4.14 0.54 12.15
N LEU A 90 5.27 0.34 12.83
CA LEU A 90 5.65 -0.96 13.39
C LEU A 90 4.97 -1.22 14.73
N VAL A 91 4.57 -0.18 15.45
CA VAL A 91 3.88 -0.28 16.74
C VAL A 91 2.48 -0.90 16.52
N GLY A 92 2.15 -1.94 17.30
CA GLY A 92 0.89 -2.69 17.15
C GLY A 92 0.85 -3.73 16.01
N SER A 93 1.96 -3.88 15.24
CA SER A 93 2.08 -4.93 14.23
C SER A 93 2.92 -6.13 14.71
N PHE A 94 3.92 -5.89 15.56
CA PHE A 94 4.83 -6.91 16.07
C PHE A 94 4.91 -6.88 17.59
N ILE A 95 5.13 -8.08 18.18
CA ILE A 95 5.35 -8.24 19.61
C ILE A 95 6.58 -7.44 20.02
N LEU A 96 6.48 -6.66 21.12
CA LEU A 96 7.56 -5.83 21.67
C LEU A 96 8.14 -4.76 20.71
N ALA A 97 7.38 -4.33 19.70
CA ALA A 97 7.83 -3.31 18.75
C ALA A 97 8.34 -2.05 19.48
N SER A 98 7.71 -1.62 20.56
CA SER A 98 8.12 -0.44 21.36
C SER A 98 9.51 -0.55 21.95
N VAL A 99 9.98 -1.76 22.28
CA VAL A 99 11.31 -2.00 22.86
C VAL A 99 12.40 -1.91 21.80
N TRP A 100 12.11 -2.38 20.58
CA TRP A 100 13.07 -2.40 19.46
C TRP A 100 13.04 -1.14 18.61
N LEU A 101 12.08 -0.24 18.87
CA LEU A 101 11.86 0.96 18.05
C LEU A 101 13.11 1.83 17.84
N PRO A 102 13.95 2.12 18.84
CA PRO A 102 15.15 2.95 18.63
C PRO A 102 16.15 2.29 17.66
N ILE A 103 16.37 0.97 17.81
CA ILE A 103 17.29 0.20 16.94
C ILE A 103 16.69 0.09 15.53
N GLY A 104 15.39 -0.19 15.46
CA GLY A 104 14.66 -0.22 14.18
C GLY A 104 14.72 1.12 13.46
N THR A 105 14.49 2.22 14.15
CA THR A 105 14.57 3.58 13.58
C THR A 105 15.98 3.87 13.07
N TRP A 106 17.01 3.52 13.82
CA TRP A 106 18.39 3.67 13.37
C TRP A 106 18.68 2.85 12.10
N TYR A 107 18.24 1.57 12.07
CA TYR A 107 18.39 0.72 10.89
C TYR A 107 17.63 1.29 9.68
N MET A 108 16.37 1.71 9.87
CA MET A 108 15.57 2.32 8.80
C MET A 108 16.23 3.58 8.26
N ARG A 109 16.72 4.46 9.14
CA ARG A 109 17.44 5.67 8.74
C ARG A 109 18.69 5.35 7.92
N LEU A 110 19.48 4.35 8.36
CA LEU A 110 20.63 3.88 7.60
C LEU A 110 20.22 3.37 6.22
N PHE A 111 19.18 2.54 6.18
CA PHE A 111 18.70 1.92 4.94
C PHE A 111 18.17 2.95 3.94
N TYR A 112 17.35 3.89 4.38
CA TYR A 112 16.82 4.96 3.53
C TYR A 112 17.92 5.86 2.97
N ASN A 113 18.95 6.15 3.75
CA ASN A 113 20.08 6.97 3.30
C ASN A 113 21.01 6.28 2.28
N LEU A 114 20.79 5.00 1.95
CA LEU A 114 21.48 4.31 0.87
C LEU A 114 20.92 4.64 -0.52
N ALA A 115 19.70 5.16 -0.60
CA ALA A 115 19.06 5.56 -1.85
C ALA A 115 19.58 6.92 -2.34
N ASP A 116 19.38 7.21 -3.60
CA ASP A 116 19.57 8.55 -4.19
C ASP A 116 18.30 9.42 -4.01
N GLU A 117 17.12 8.78 -3.90
CA GLU A 117 15.85 9.43 -3.55
C GLU A 117 14.90 8.43 -2.87
N VAL A 118 14.13 8.91 -1.87
CA VAL A 118 13.11 8.13 -1.16
C VAL A 118 11.72 8.59 -1.57
N LEU A 119 10.86 7.65 -1.97
CA LEU A 119 9.47 7.91 -2.36
C LEU A 119 8.54 7.58 -1.19
N ALA A 120 7.92 8.60 -0.62
CA ALA A 120 6.93 8.47 0.43
C ALA A 120 5.55 8.22 -0.18
N VAL A 121 4.82 7.21 0.32
CA VAL A 121 3.51 6.83 -0.24
C VAL A 121 2.34 7.71 0.25
N SER A 122 2.56 8.53 1.28
CA SER A 122 1.56 9.46 1.81
C SER A 122 2.22 10.67 2.46
N PRO A 123 1.48 11.77 2.70
CA PRO A 123 1.96 12.92 3.47
C PRO A 123 2.42 12.52 4.88
N GLU A 124 1.72 11.62 5.55
CA GLU A 124 2.12 11.12 6.89
C GLU A 124 3.48 10.41 6.85
N VAL A 125 3.74 9.65 5.78
CA VAL A 125 5.06 9.03 5.57
C VAL A 125 6.14 10.09 5.31
N VAL A 126 5.83 11.17 4.56
CA VAL A 126 6.75 12.31 4.39
C VAL A 126 7.12 12.90 5.75
N ASP A 127 6.13 13.15 6.61
CA ASP A 127 6.35 13.70 7.95
C ASP A 127 7.15 12.73 8.83
N GLY A 128 6.85 11.43 8.78
CA GLY A 128 7.59 10.38 9.48
C GLY A 128 9.07 10.34 9.06
N LEU A 129 9.34 10.37 7.77
CA LEU A 129 10.70 10.42 7.23
C LEU A 129 11.41 11.74 7.57
N GLY A 130 10.67 12.86 7.61
CA GLY A 130 11.18 14.16 8.06
C GLY A 130 11.70 14.11 9.52
N ARG A 131 10.95 13.45 10.42
CA ARG A 131 11.40 13.23 11.81
C ARG A 131 12.66 12.37 11.90
N MET A 132 12.91 11.49 10.93
CA MET A 132 14.12 10.68 10.86
C MET A 132 15.35 11.48 10.38
N GLN A 133 15.16 12.71 9.85
CA GLN A 133 16.24 13.55 9.36
C GLN A 133 17.14 12.84 8.34
N LEU A 134 16.54 12.34 7.26
CA LEU A 134 17.30 11.72 6.18
C LEU A 134 18.19 12.75 5.48
N SER A 135 19.33 12.30 4.93
CA SER A 135 20.25 13.13 4.16
C SER A 135 19.99 13.09 2.65
N VAL A 136 19.01 12.29 2.22
CA VAL A 136 18.59 12.13 0.82
C VAL A 136 17.25 12.80 0.59
N PRO A 137 16.94 13.23 -0.64
CA PRO A 137 15.63 13.81 -0.98
C PRO A 137 14.49 12.83 -0.70
N VAL A 138 13.37 13.38 -0.23
CA VAL A 138 12.11 12.65 -0.03
C VAL A 138 11.05 13.27 -0.92
N ARG A 139 10.37 12.44 -1.72
CA ARG A 139 9.31 12.88 -2.64
C ARG A 139 8.01 12.11 -2.37
N LEU A 140 6.89 12.81 -2.39
CA LEU A 140 5.57 12.18 -2.30
C LEU A 140 5.20 11.54 -3.64
N VAL A 141 5.12 10.19 -3.64
CA VAL A 141 4.60 9.39 -4.76
C VAL A 141 3.60 8.40 -4.19
N PRO A 142 2.30 8.73 -4.18
CA PRO A 142 1.26 7.88 -3.63
C PRO A 142 1.18 6.52 -4.35
N ASN A 143 0.79 5.49 -3.60
CA ASN A 143 0.41 4.22 -4.21
C ASN A 143 -0.75 4.42 -5.19
N ALA A 144 -0.94 3.45 -6.07
CA ALA A 144 -1.96 3.50 -7.11
C ALA A 144 -2.84 2.25 -7.10
N VAL A 145 -3.88 2.26 -7.91
CA VAL A 145 -4.75 1.13 -8.18
C VAL A 145 -5.00 1.00 -9.68
N GLU A 146 -5.01 -0.20 -10.21
CA GLU A 146 -5.48 -0.44 -11.57
C GLU A 146 -7.01 -0.40 -11.60
N VAL A 147 -7.56 0.79 -11.88
CA VAL A 147 -9.02 1.04 -11.79
C VAL A 147 -9.83 0.02 -12.58
N ARG A 148 -9.40 -0.33 -13.79
CA ARG A 148 -10.12 -1.27 -14.66
C ARG A 148 -10.27 -2.66 -14.05
N ARG A 149 -9.29 -3.11 -13.28
CA ARG A 149 -9.27 -4.41 -12.61
C ARG A 149 -10.37 -4.54 -11.56
N PHE A 150 -10.70 -3.43 -10.87
CA PHE A 150 -11.67 -3.41 -9.78
C PHE A 150 -13.08 -3.03 -10.24
N GLN A 151 -13.29 -2.70 -11.52
CA GLN A 151 -14.63 -2.44 -12.03
C GLN A 151 -15.47 -3.71 -11.96
N PRO A 152 -16.67 -3.67 -11.32
CA PRO A 152 -17.54 -4.82 -11.22
C PRO A 152 -17.90 -5.39 -12.59
N GLN A 153 -17.82 -6.72 -12.75
CA GLN A 153 -18.21 -7.40 -13.97
C GLN A 153 -19.53 -8.18 -13.78
N PRO A 154 -20.28 -8.40 -14.84
CA PRO A 154 -21.51 -9.17 -14.78
C PRO A 154 -21.31 -10.55 -14.14
N GLY A 155 -22.20 -10.90 -13.22
CA GLY A 155 -22.18 -12.19 -12.52
C GLY A 155 -21.30 -12.26 -11.28
N TRP A 156 -20.28 -11.42 -11.09
CA TRP A 156 -19.40 -11.50 -9.92
C TRP A 156 -20.16 -11.36 -8.60
N ARG A 157 -21.07 -10.39 -8.51
CA ARG A 157 -21.87 -10.15 -7.30
C ARG A 157 -22.66 -11.41 -6.90
N ALA A 158 -23.38 -12.01 -7.82
CA ALA A 158 -24.19 -13.20 -7.54
C ALA A 158 -23.32 -14.40 -7.15
N GLN A 159 -22.25 -14.67 -7.91
CA GLN A 159 -21.34 -15.80 -7.64
C GLN A 159 -20.68 -15.71 -6.27
N ILE A 160 -20.20 -14.52 -5.88
CA ILE A 160 -19.53 -14.36 -4.59
C ILE A 160 -20.54 -14.43 -3.44
N ARG A 161 -21.71 -13.84 -3.58
CA ARG A 161 -22.78 -13.92 -2.56
C ARG A 161 -23.21 -15.36 -2.33
N GLU A 162 -23.42 -16.13 -3.39
CA GLU A 162 -23.74 -17.56 -3.31
C GLU A 162 -22.59 -18.32 -2.59
N ARG A 163 -21.33 -18.13 -3.02
CA ARG A 163 -20.15 -18.77 -2.41
C ARG A 163 -19.99 -18.44 -0.92
N ALA A 164 -20.34 -17.22 -0.52
CA ALA A 164 -20.24 -16.75 0.85
C ALA A 164 -21.47 -17.08 1.71
N GLY A 165 -22.51 -17.68 1.14
CA GLY A 165 -23.79 -17.89 1.83
C GLY A 165 -24.45 -16.59 2.27
N VAL A 166 -24.36 -15.55 1.44
CA VAL A 166 -24.96 -14.23 1.66
C VAL A 166 -26.23 -14.13 0.85
N ASP A 167 -27.31 -13.67 1.49
CA ASP A 167 -28.58 -13.40 0.82
C ASP A 167 -28.37 -12.43 -0.35
N PRO A 168 -28.94 -12.70 -1.55
CA PRO A 168 -28.84 -11.83 -2.72
C PRO A 168 -29.23 -10.38 -2.45
N ASP A 169 -30.22 -10.14 -1.57
CA ASP A 169 -30.78 -8.83 -1.27
C ASP A 169 -30.19 -8.18 0.01
N ALA A 170 -29.33 -8.92 0.75
CA ALA A 170 -28.70 -8.37 1.96
C ALA A 170 -27.80 -7.17 1.64
N PHE A 171 -27.79 -6.18 2.54
CA PHE A 171 -26.78 -5.13 2.50
C PHE A 171 -25.45 -5.68 3.05
N VAL A 172 -24.36 -5.53 2.30
CA VAL A 172 -23.04 -6.10 2.61
C VAL A 172 -22.03 -5.00 2.87
N ALA A 173 -21.50 -4.93 4.10
CA ALA A 173 -20.35 -4.11 4.48
C ALA A 173 -19.07 -4.97 4.43
N ILE A 174 -18.10 -4.60 3.61
CA ILE A 174 -16.86 -5.35 3.42
C ILE A 174 -15.65 -4.67 4.07
N CYS A 175 -14.80 -5.45 4.71
CA CYS A 175 -13.44 -5.07 5.11
C CYS A 175 -12.42 -5.94 4.39
N VAL A 176 -11.40 -5.35 3.80
CA VAL A 176 -10.32 -6.08 3.10
C VAL A 176 -8.98 -5.77 3.74
N GLY A 177 -8.29 -6.81 4.19
CA GLY A 177 -6.98 -6.68 4.81
C GLY A 177 -6.69 -7.77 5.82
N GLN A 178 -5.44 -7.85 6.25
CA GLN A 178 -5.01 -8.81 7.25
C GLN A 178 -5.73 -8.57 8.58
N ILE A 179 -6.08 -9.65 9.26
CA ILE A 179 -6.61 -9.57 10.62
C ILE A 179 -5.45 -9.25 11.58
N GLN A 180 -5.44 -8.00 12.05
CA GLN A 180 -4.46 -7.45 12.98
C GLN A 180 -5.15 -6.47 13.93
N PRO A 181 -4.63 -6.25 15.18
CA PRO A 181 -5.24 -5.34 16.14
C PRO A 181 -5.47 -3.93 15.58
N ARG A 182 -4.47 -3.40 14.86
CA ARG A 182 -4.54 -2.07 14.25
C ARG A 182 -5.60 -1.93 13.16
N LYS A 183 -6.12 -3.04 12.62
CA LYS A 183 -7.18 -3.01 11.58
C LYS A 183 -8.59 -2.89 12.14
N GLY A 184 -8.73 -2.88 13.48
CA GLY A 184 -10.03 -2.61 14.13
C GLY A 184 -11.00 -3.79 14.07
N LEU A 185 -10.49 -5.03 14.23
CA LEU A 185 -11.32 -6.24 14.26
C LEU A 185 -12.44 -6.16 15.32
N ASP A 186 -12.12 -5.62 16.48
CA ASP A 186 -13.07 -5.41 17.59
C ASP A 186 -14.19 -4.43 17.19
N ALA A 187 -13.86 -3.29 16.62
CA ALA A 187 -14.83 -2.33 16.11
C ALA A 187 -15.70 -2.93 14.99
N PHE A 188 -15.10 -3.72 14.10
CA PHE A 188 -15.84 -4.42 13.04
C PHE A 188 -16.90 -5.36 13.62
N ILE A 189 -16.53 -6.20 14.59
CA ILE A 189 -17.42 -7.17 15.20
C ILE A 189 -18.50 -6.48 16.07
N GLU A 190 -18.13 -5.43 16.82
CA GLU A 190 -19.09 -4.69 17.64
C GLU A 190 -20.13 -3.97 16.77
N THR A 191 -19.70 -3.36 15.67
CA THR A 191 -20.61 -2.76 14.69
C THR A 191 -21.55 -3.82 14.11
N ALA A 192 -21.04 -5.03 13.82
CA ALA A 192 -21.88 -6.13 13.32
C ALA A 192 -22.92 -6.61 14.34
N ARG A 193 -22.59 -6.63 15.64
CA ARG A 193 -23.57 -6.96 16.71
C ARG A 193 -24.70 -5.97 16.76
N ASN A 194 -24.40 -4.69 16.55
CA ASN A 194 -25.37 -3.60 16.58
C ASN A 194 -26.22 -3.52 15.30
N MET A 195 -25.88 -4.29 14.23
CA MET A 195 -26.57 -4.29 12.95
C MET A 195 -26.86 -5.72 12.45
N PRO A 196 -27.76 -6.48 13.10
CA PRO A 196 -27.99 -7.89 12.78
C PRO A 196 -28.59 -8.11 11.37
N ASP A 197 -29.16 -7.09 10.77
CA ASP A 197 -29.77 -7.05 9.44
C ASP A 197 -28.78 -6.69 8.32
N VAL A 198 -27.51 -6.42 8.65
CA VAL A 198 -26.41 -6.16 7.70
C VAL A 198 -25.44 -7.33 7.73
N THR A 199 -24.99 -7.78 6.58
CA THR A 199 -23.94 -8.80 6.48
C THR A 199 -22.57 -8.13 6.45
N PHE A 200 -21.68 -8.55 7.35
CA PHE A 200 -20.32 -8.06 7.45
C PHE A 200 -19.34 -9.10 6.92
N VAL A 201 -18.54 -8.74 5.92
CA VAL A 201 -17.58 -9.65 5.28
C VAL A 201 -16.17 -9.14 5.51
N TRP A 202 -15.31 -9.99 6.09
CA TRP A 202 -13.88 -9.70 6.22
C TRP A 202 -13.08 -10.60 5.28
N VAL A 203 -12.38 -9.98 4.31
CA VAL A 203 -11.52 -10.66 3.34
C VAL A 203 -10.06 -10.44 3.73
N GLY A 204 -9.36 -11.52 4.05
CA GLY A 204 -7.98 -11.54 4.49
C GLY A 204 -7.77 -12.38 5.75
N GLY A 205 -6.61 -12.97 5.87
CA GLY A 205 -6.25 -13.89 6.95
C GLY A 205 -5.26 -13.28 7.96
N MET A 206 -4.62 -14.17 8.73
CA MET A 206 -3.59 -13.85 9.72
C MET A 206 -2.22 -14.42 9.26
N PRO A 207 -1.47 -13.74 8.39
CA PRO A 207 -0.31 -14.32 7.71
C PRO A 207 0.85 -14.67 8.63
N PHE A 208 1.01 -13.96 9.74
CA PHE A 208 2.09 -14.21 10.71
C PHE A 208 1.67 -15.16 11.85
N GLN A 209 0.43 -15.64 11.85
CA GLN A 209 -0.10 -16.58 12.84
C GLN A 209 0.39 -16.23 14.27
N ARG A 210 1.14 -17.17 14.90
CA ARG A 210 1.60 -17.04 16.29
C ARG A 210 2.57 -15.87 16.55
N LEU A 211 3.15 -15.26 15.52
CA LEU A 211 4.04 -14.09 15.64
C LEU A 211 3.26 -12.76 15.62
N THR A 212 1.98 -12.80 15.25
CA THR A 212 1.11 -11.63 15.31
C THR A 212 0.80 -11.30 16.77
N ASP A 213 0.88 -10.02 17.12
CA ASP A 213 0.48 -9.55 18.44
C ASP A 213 -0.97 -9.95 18.74
N HIS A 214 -1.22 -10.40 19.98
CA HIS A 214 -2.55 -10.83 20.45
C HIS A 214 -3.23 -11.93 19.59
N TYR A 215 -2.48 -12.77 18.85
CA TYR A 215 -3.01 -13.79 17.95
C TYR A 215 -4.13 -14.64 18.59
N ARG A 216 -3.91 -15.18 19.81
CA ARG A 216 -4.90 -16.03 20.49
C ARG A 216 -6.16 -15.27 20.84
N GLN A 217 -6.04 -14.01 21.20
CA GLN A 217 -7.17 -13.14 21.51
C GLN A 217 -7.98 -12.88 20.24
N MET A 218 -7.34 -12.50 19.14
CA MET A 218 -8.03 -12.27 17.85
C MET A 218 -8.74 -13.54 17.36
N MET A 219 -8.12 -14.72 17.48
CA MET A 219 -8.78 -15.99 17.13
C MET A 219 -10.04 -16.24 17.93
N ARG A 220 -10.05 -15.95 19.25
CA ARG A 220 -11.26 -16.03 20.07
C ARG A 220 -12.29 -15.01 19.61
N THR A 221 -11.89 -13.77 19.41
CA THR A 221 -12.79 -12.70 18.93
C THR A 221 -13.45 -13.05 17.60
N VAL A 222 -12.72 -13.68 16.67
CA VAL A 222 -13.28 -14.19 15.40
C VAL A 222 -14.26 -15.36 15.65
N ALA A 223 -13.93 -16.28 16.57
CA ALA A 223 -14.80 -17.43 16.89
C ALA A 223 -16.11 -17.00 17.59
N ASP A 224 -16.07 -15.90 18.38
CA ASP A 224 -17.21 -15.35 19.11
C ASP A 224 -17.98 -14.27 18.30
N ALA A 225 -17.66 -14.12 17.02
CA ALA A 225 -18.31 -13.14 16.16
C ALA A 225 -19.78 -13.48 15.89
N PRO A 226 -20.67 -12.49 15.75
CA PRO A 226 -22.08 -12.74 15.48
C PRO A 226 -22.31 -13.41 14.12
N ALA A 227 -23.49 -14.05 13.99
CA ALA A 227 -23.81 -14.88 12.81
C ALA A 227 -23.86 -14.11 11.48
N ASN A 228 -23.97 -12.80 11.51
CA ASN A 228 -23.93 -11.94 10.32
C ASN A 228 -22.50 -11.56 9.90
N CYS A 229 -21.45 -12.02 10.60
CA CYS A 229 -20.06 -11.90 10.17
C CYS A 229 -19.64 -13.09 9.33
N ARG A 230 -18.86 -12.81 8.27
CA ARG A 230 -18.22 -13.82 7.40
C ARG A 230 -16.73 -13.51 7.32
N PHE A 231 -15.88 -14.42 7.78
CA PHE A 231 -14.43 -14.33 7.67
C PHE A 231 -13.97 -15.26 6.54
N VAL A 232 -13.50 -14.69 5.45
CA VAL A 232 -13.15 -15.42 4.22
C VAL A 232 -11.77 -16.07 4.32
N GLY A 233 -10.86 -15.47 5.11
CA GLY A 233 -9.47 -15.90 5.19
C GLY A 233 -8.61 -15.35 4.06
N ASP A 234 -7.44 -15.96 3.86
CA ASP A 234 -6.50 -15.54 2.83
C ASP A 234 -7.10 -15.74 1.43
N THR A 235 -7.12 -14.65 0.67
CA THR A 235 -7.72 -14.60 -0.66
C THR A 235 -6.66 -14.18 -1.67
N PRO A 236 -6.55 -14.88 -2.82
CA PRO A 236 -5.67 -14.44 -3.91
C PRO A 236 -6.01 -13.04 -4.37
N TYR A 237 -4.98 -12.21 -4.64
CA TYR A 237 -5.19 -10.82 -5.06
C TYR A 237 -6.08 -10.71 -6.31
N ASP A 238 -6.03 -11.70 -7.20
CA ASP A 238 -6.85 -11.74 -8.42
C ASP A 238 -8.35 -11.97 -8.15
N GLU A 239 -8.71 -12.49 -6.98
CA GLU A 239 -10.11 -12.68 -6.57
C GLU A 239 -10.67 -11.51 -5.77
N VAL A 240 -9.82 -10.64 -5.21
CA VAL A 240 -10.25 -9.51 -4.37
C VAL A 240 -11.24 -8.58 -5.07
N PRO A 241 -11.11 -8.25 -6.39
CA PRO A 241 -12.08 -7.44 -7.09
C PRO A 241 -13.51 -8.01 -7.08
N GLN A 242 -13.64 -9.34 -7.11
CA GLN A 242 -14.94 -10.00 -7.07
C GLN A 242 -15.62 -9.83 -5.70
N TRP A 243 -14.84 -9.84 -4.62
CA TRP A 243 -15.37 -9.56 -3.28
C TRP A 243 -15.86 -8.13 -3.13
N TYR A 244 -15.15 -7.15 -3.66
CA TYR A 244 -15.64 -5.76 -3.70
C TYR A 244 -16.94 -5.66 -4.52
N ALA A 245 -17.06 -6.36 -5.63
CA ALA A 245 -18.28 -6.35 -6.45
C ALA A 245 -19.50 -6.94 -5.71
N ALA A 246 -19.29 -7.82 -4.73
CA ALA A 246 -20.36 -8.40 -3.92
C ALA A 246 -20.86 -7.49 -2.81
N ALA A 247 -20.14 -6.41 -2.47
CA ALA A 247 -20.42 -5.51 -1.37
C ALA A 247 -21.26 -4.30 -1.79
N ASP A 248 -21.79 -3.57 -0.78
CA ASP A 248 -22.55 -2.34 -0.91
C ASP A 248 -21.80 -1.12 -0.34
N CYS A 249 -20.88 -1.32 0.61
CA CYS A 249 -19.94 -0.31 1.08
C CYS A 249 -18.63 -0.96 1.57
N LEU A 250 -17.54 -0.20 1.52
CA LEU A 250 -16.35 -0.51 2.30
C LEU A 250 -16.59 -0.05 3.74
N PHE A 251 -16.41 -0.94 4.72
CA PHE A 251 -16.31 -0.61 6.13
C PHE A 251 -14.89 -0.90 6.61
N PHE A 252 -14.12 0.15 6.89
CA PHE A 252 -12.69 0.02 7.18
C PHE A 252 -12.33 0.74 8.49
N PRO A 253 -12.58 0.08 9.65
CA PRO A 253 -12.41 0.68 10.98
C PRO A 253 -10.95 0.71 11.44
N SER A 254 -9.98 0.63 10.53
CA SER A 254 -8.54 0.61 10.82
C SER A 254 -8.13 1.79 11.70
N ARG A 255 -7.33 1.52 12.73
CA ARG A 255 -6.81 2.54 13.67
C ARG A 255 -5.50 3.16 13.21
N GLN A 256 -4.82 2.51 12.26
CA GLN A 256 -3.54 2.99 11.74
C GLN A 256 -3.29 2.51 10.32
N GLU A 257 -2.98 3.44 9.43
CA GLU A 257 -2.62 3.19 8.03
C GLU A 257 -1.49 4.12 7.61
N THR A 258 -0.68 3.64 6.69
CA THR A 258 0.32 4.50 6.00
C THR A 258 -0.21 5.07 4.70
N PHE A 259 -1.21 4.42 4.08
CA PHE A 259 -1.88 4.87 2.86
C PHE A 259 -3.33 4.37 2.76
N GLY A 260 -3.55 3.04 2.90
CA GLY A 260 -4.86 2.43 2.75
C GLY A 260 -5.16 1.95 1.33
N LEU A 261 -4.38 0.99 0.80
CA LEU A 261 -4.61 0.41 -0.55
C LEU A 261 -6.04 -0.11 -0.71
N ALA A 262 -6.58 -0.81 0.31
CA ALA A 262 -7.94 -1.32 0.29
C ALA A 262 -9.00 -0.21 0.08
N VAL A 263 -8.70 1.02 0.51
CA VAL A 263 -9.60 2.18 0.31
C VAL A 263 -9.67 2.56 -1.15
N ILE A 264 -8.53 2.69 -1.85
CA ILE A 264 -8.52 3.03 -3.28
C ILE A 264 -9.01 1.86 -4.16
N GLU A 265 -8.83 0.62 -3.74
CA GLU A 265 -9.38 -0.57 -4.41
C GLU A 265 -10.91 -0.59 -4.33
N ALA A 266 -11.47 -0.38 -3.14
CA ALA A 266 -12.92 -0.24 -2.96
C ALA A 266 -13.49 0.96 -3.72
N ALA A 267 -12.75 2.08 -3.74
CA ALA A 267 -13.09 3.25 -4.52
C ALA A 267 -13.15 2.95 -6.03
N ALA A 268 -12.21 2.16 -6.54
CA ALA A 268 -12.20 1.72 -7.94
C ALA A 268 -13.38 0.78 -8.27
N ALA A 269 -13.82 -0.04 -7.29
CA ALA A 269 -15.05 -0.82 -7.40
C ALA A 269 -16.33 0.06 -7.31
N GLY A 270 -16.19 1.35 -6.96
CA GLY A 270 -17.29 2.29 -6.84
C GLY A 270 -18.08 2.16 -5.54
N LEU A 271 -17.50 1.60 -4.49
CA LEU A 271 -18.14 1.48 -3.18
C LEU A 271 -18.08 2.80 -2.39
N PRO A 272 -19.15 3.20 -1.71
CA PRO A 272 -19.07 4.19 -0.63
C PRO A 272 -18.05 3.75 0.42
N LEU A 273 -17.26 4.69 0.93
CA LEU A 273 -16.18 4.42 1.86
C LEU A 273 -16.59 4.86 3.26
N VAL A 274 -16.78 3.91 4.19
CA VAL A 274 -16.99 4.17 5.61
C VAL A 274 -15.68 3.87 6.34
N LEU A 275 -15.00 4.92 6.78
CA LEU A 275 -13.64 4.85 7.31
C LEU A 275 -13.58 5.45 8.72
N ARG A 276 -12.64 4.97 9.54
CA ARG A 276 -12.20 5.74 10.70
C ARG A 276 -11.54 7.04 10.24
N ASP A 277 -11.82 8.15 10.92
CA ASP A 277 -11.22 9.45 10.62
C ASP A 277 -9.74 9.48 11.05
N LEU A 278 -8.86 9.07 10.14
CA LEU A 278 -7.42 9.09 10.36
C LEU A 278 -6.78 10.33 9.70
N SER A 279 -5.74 10.88 10.35
CA SER A 279 -4.92 11.96 9.80
C SER A 279 -4.34 11.64 8.43
N THR A 280 -4.01 10.37 8.18
CA THR A 280 -3.54 9.86 6.87
C THR A 280 -4.57 10.06 5.76
N TYR A 281 -5.87 9.93 6.06
CA TYR A 281 -6.91 9.90 5.02
C TYR A 281 -7.34 11.28 4.55
N ARG A 282 -7.38 12.27 5.44
CA ARG A 282 -7.83 13.63 5.11
C ARG A 282 -7.08 14.23 3.92
N PRO A 283 -5.73 14.24 3.88
CA PRO A 283 -5.00 14.81 2.74
C PRO A 283 -5.03 13.94 1.48
N LEU A 284 -5.40 12.64 1.59
CA LEU A 284 -5.47 11.72 0.46
C LEU A 284 -6.85 11.68 -0.19
N PHE A 285 -7.91 11.73 0.62
CA PHE A 285 -9.27 11.41 0.19
C PHE A 285 -10.26 12.56 0.39
N ASP A 286 -9.83 13.68 0.97
CA ASP A 286 -10.65 14.86 1.24
C ASP A 286 -11.97 14.47 1.93
N ASP A 287 -13.10 15.08 1.55
CA ASP A 287 -14.46 14.74 2.04
C ASP A 287 -15.11 13.60 1.26
N SER A 288 -14.33 12.73 0.61
CA SER A 288 -14.86 11.71 -0.28
C SER A 288 -15.16 10.37 0.43
N TYR A 289 -15.10 10.34 1.75
CA TYR A 289 -15.50 9.20 2.58
C TYR A 289 -16.43 9.64 3.71
N LEU A 290 -17.14 8.68 4.29
CA LEU A 290 -17.96 8.87 5.48
C LEU A 290 -17.10 8.51 6.70
N ALA A 291 -16.82 9.51 7.53
CA ALA A 291 -16.04 9.33 8.75
C ALA A 291 -16.89 8.75 9.88
N GLY A 292 -16.33 7.83 10.64
CA GLY A 292 -16.92 7.27 11.84
C GLY A 292 -15.88 6.88 12.88
N ASP A 293 -16.38 6.52 14.05
CA ASP A 293 -15.63 5.95 15.17
C ASP A 293 -16.38 4.74 15.74
N ASP A 294 -15.88 4.14 16.81
CA ASP A 294 -16.46 2.93 17.40
C ASP A 294 -17.93 3.12 17.84
N GLU A 295 -18.34 4.35 18.16
CA GLU A 295 -19.72 4.69 18.60
C GLU A 295 -20.66 4.99 17.43
N SER A 296 -20.15 5.55 16.33
CA SER A 296 -20.93 6.07 15.21
C SER A 296 -20.98 5.18 13.98
N PHE A 297 -20.09 4.18 13.84
CA PHE A 297 -20.01 3.35 12.62
C PHE A 297 -21.36 2.70 12.25
N ALA A 298 -22.11 2.19 13.21
CA ALA A 298 -23.42 1.58 12.94
C ALA A 298 -24.38 2.60 12.30
N GLN A 299 -24.43 3.82 12.82
CA GLN A 299 -25.28 4.88 12.28
C GLN A 299 -24.83 5.33 10.89
N VAL A 300 -23.50 5.44 10.66
CA VAL A 300 -22.93 5.80 9.36
C VAL A 300 -23.25 4.73 8.31
N ILE A 301 -23.11 3.44 8.63
CA ILE A 301 -23.46 2.34 7.71
C ILE A 301 -24.97 2.33 7.45
N ALA A 302 -25.81 2.55 8.47
CA ALA A 302 -27.26 2.64 8.31
C ALA A 302 -27.64 3.77 7.34
N SER A 303 -27.01 4.96 7.44
CA SER A 303 -27.28 6.06 6.50
C SER A 303 -26.95 5.70 5.06
N VAL A 304 -25.85 4.96 4.81
CA VAL A 304 -25.48 4.48 3.47
C VAL A 304 -26.47 3.43 2.96
N ARG A 305 -26.99 2.56 3.86
CA ARG A 305 -27.96 1.53 3.50
C ARG A 305 -29.32 2.14 3.16
N ASP A 306 -29.79 3.06 3.98
CA ASP A 306 -31.18 3.53 3.96
C ASP A 306 -31.39 4.73 3.02
N ASP A 307 -30.33 5.51 2.72
CA ASP A 307 -30.38 6.67 1.84
C ASP A 307 -29.68 6.38 0.49
N ALA A 308 -30.47 6.13 -0.55
CA ALA A 308 -29.97 5.84 -1.89
C ALA A 308 -29.25 7.03 -2.56
N ASP A 309 -29.69 8.26 -2.26
CA ASP A 309 -29.10 9.48 -2.83
C ASP A 309 -27.73 9.74 -2.19
N LEU A 310 -27.63 9.61 -0.87
CA LEU A 310 -26.37 9.65 -0.14
C LEU A 310 -25.40 8.60 -0.69
N ARG A 311 -25.86 7.35 -0.76
CA ARG A 311 -25.07 6.24 -1.31
C ARG A 311 -24.55 6.55 -2.72
N GLY A 312 -25.43 6.99 -3.63
CA GLY A 312 -25.08 7.36 -5.00
C GLY A 312 -24.08 8.52 -5.08
N SER A 313 -24.19 9.50 -4.19
CA SER A 313 -23.25 10.61 -4.08
C SER A 313 -21.85 10.10 -3.70
N TYR A 314 -21.73 9.27 -2.67
CA TYR A 314 -20.44 8.73 -2.21
C TYR A 314 -19.84 7.71 -3.18
N GLN A 315 -20.64 6.97 -3.95
CA GLN A 315 -20.14 6.14 -5.05
C GLN A 315 -19.46 6.99 -6.13
N LYS A 316 -20.02 8.16 -6.48
CA LYS A 316 -19.39 9.08 -7.45
C LYS A 316 -18.09 9.65 -6.90
N ARG A 317 -18.06 10.07 -5.62
CA ARG A 317 -16.85 10.57 -4.94
C ARG A 317 -15.75 9.50 -4.89
N ALA A 318 -16.12 8.25 -4.56
CA ALA A 318 -15.20 7.12 -4.56
C ALA A 318 -14.54 6.91 -5.92
N ARG A 319 -15.31 6.90 -7.02
CA ARG A 319 -14.75 6.79 -8.39
C ARG A 319 -13.81 7.95 -8.72
N ALA A 320 -14.08 9.16 -8.25
CA ALA A 320 -13.19 10.31 -8.43
C ALA A 320 -11.85 10.12 -7.69
N ILE A 321 -11.89 9.58 -6.46
CA ILE A 321 -10.66 9.17 -5.74
C ILE A 321 -9.87 8.16 -6.58
N ALA A 322 -10.50 7.07 -7.00
CA ALA A 322 -9.83 6.02 -7.77
C ALA A 322 -9.13 6.58 -9.02
N ALA A 323 -9.78 7.49 -9.75
CA ALA A 323 -9.19 8.15 -10.92
C ALA A 323 -7.95 9.01 -10.58
N ARG A 324 -7.87 9.58 -9.36
CA ARG A 324 -6.67 10.32 -8.90
C ARG A 324 -5.49 9.41 -8.66
N PHE A 325 -5.75 8.17 -8.23
CA PHE A 325 -4.74 7.15 -7.90
C PHE A 325 -4.64 6.04 -8.95
N ASP A 326 -5.05 6.33 -10.20
CA ASP A 326 -4.93 5.36 -11.28
C ASP A 326 -3.47 4.98 -11.56
N ALA A 327 -3.24 3.70 -11.85
CA ALA A 327 -1.91 3.15 -12.06
C ALA A 327 -1.17 3.75 -13.27
N ASP A 328 -1.88 4.25 -14.27
CA ASP A 328 -1.24 4.90 -15.41
C ASP A 328 -0.58 6.23 -14.97
N ARG A 329 -1.21 6.97 -14.06
CA ARG A 329 -0.62 8.17 -13.44
C ARG A 329 0.59 7.86 -12.55
N LEU A 330 0.61 6.69 -11.92
CA LEU A 330 1.78 6.25 -11.16
C LEU A 330 2.97 6.05 -12.10
N ALA A 331 2.77 5.38 -13.23
CA ALA A 331 3.84 5.15 -14.22
C ALA A 331 4.44 6.46 -14.72
N GLU A 332 3.61 7.45 -15.09
CA GLU A 332 4.06 8.78 -15.50
C GLU A 332 4.91 9.46 -14.43
N ARG A 333 4.45 9.46 -13.17
CA ARG A 333 5.18 10.05 -12.04
C ARG A 333 6.52 9.35 -11.81
N LEU A 334 6.54 8.02 -11.81
CA LEU A 334 7.77 7.24 -11.62
C LEU A 334 8.78 7.49 -12.74
N LEU A 335 8.34 7.52 -13.98
CA LEU A 335 9.21 7.82 -15.13
C LEU A 335 9.84 9.22 -15.05
N GLY A 336 9.08 10.20 -14.58
CA GLY A 336 9.60 11.55 -14.31
C GLY A 336 10.67 11.53 -13.22
N VAL A 337 10.37 10.87 -12.08
CA VAL A 337 11.34 10.72 -10.97
C VAL A 337 12.61 10.01 -11.45
N TYR A 338 12.47 8.91 -12.18
CA TYR A 338 13.63 8.14 -12.67
C TYR A 338 14.52 9.00 -13.57
N THR A 339 13.92 9.80 -14.46
CA THR A 339 14.67 10.71 -15.33
C THR A 339 15.50 11.70 -14.52
N GLU A 340 14.86 12.40 -13.57
CA GLU A 340 15.51 13.39 -12.71
C GLU A 340 16.63 12.79 -11.84
N VAL A 341 16.40 11.59 -11.28
CA VAL A 341 17.41 10.89 -10.46
C VAL A 341 18.59 10.47 -11.28
N MET A 342 18.37 9.95 -12.49
CA MET A 342 19.45 9.54 -13.41
C MET A 342 20.30 10.75 -13.88
N GLU A 343 19.66 11.84 -14.29
CA GLU A 343 20.36 13.08 -14.70
C GLU A 343 21.20 13.66 -13.56
N ARG A 344 20.65 13.66 -12.33
CA ARG A 344 21.38 14.10 -11.13
C ARG A 344 22.60 13.19 -10.86
N ALA A 345 22.42 11.89 -10.96
CA ALA A 345 23.50 10.92 -10.75
C ALA A 345 24.63 11.03 -11.79
N GLU A 346 24.29 11.29 -13.06
CA GLU A 346 25.28 11.55 -14.12
C GLU A 346 26.07 12.83 -13.83
N THR A 347 25.40 13.93 -13.51
CA THR A 347 26.04 15.21 -13.15
C THR A 347 26.99 15.06 -11.96
N GLU A 348 26.61 14.28 -10.96
CA GLU A 348 27.44 14.04 -9.79
C GLU A 348 28.65 13.12 -10.08
N ARG A 349 28.49 12.13 -10.97
CA ARG A 349 29.61 11.27 -11.45
C ARG A 349 30.66 12.09 -12.21
N GLU A 350 30.24 13.02 -13.06
CA GLU A 350 31.14 13.93 -13.77
C GLU A 350 31.95 14.81 -12.82
N ARG A 351 31.30 15.30 -11.73
CA ARG A 351 31.95 16.17 -10.72
C ARG A 351 32.83 15.42 -9.74
N SER A 352 32.58 14.15 -9.49
CA SER A 352 33.32 13.33 -8.52
C SER A 352 33.42 11.86 -8.95
N PRO A 353 34.44 11.49 -9.73
CA PRO A 353 34.60 10.13 -10.31
C PRO A 353 34.75 9.01 -9.27
N ARG A 354 34.96 9.33 -8.00
CA ARG A 354 35.19 8.36 -6.91
C ARG A 354 34.18 8.55 -5.79
N ARG A 355 32.92 8.26 -6.04
CA ARG A 355 31.94 8.17 -4.94
C ARG A 355 31.87 6.73 -4.42
N TRP A 356 32.63 6.45 -3.36
CA TRP A 356 32.17 5.49 -2.37
C TRP A 356 30.89 6.08 -1.75
N ARG A 357 29.78 5.32 -1.81
CA ARG A 357 28.53 5.80 -1.23
C ARG A 357 28.74 6.29 0.20
N PRO A 358 28.12 7.39 0.63
CA PRO A 358 28.43 8.09 1.89
C PRO A 358 28.19 7.27 3.16
N MET A 359 27.68 6.03 3.05
CA MET A 359 27.31 5.15 4.15
C MET A 359 28.41 4.94 5.20
N LEU A 360 29.65 4.70 4.76
CA LEU A 360 30.75 4.50 5.70
C LEU A 360 31.18 5.81 6.34
N GLN A 361 31.18 6.92 5.63
CA GLN A 361 31.51 8.23 6.20
C GLN A 361 30.47 8.69 7.21
N TRP A 362 29.17 8.48 6.94
CA TRP A 362 28.11 8.89 7.86
C TRP A 362 28.09 8.02 9.13
N ALA A 363 28.20 6.72 9.03
CA ALA A 363 28.25 5.81 10.18
C ALA A 363 29.42 6.16 11.11
N PHE A 364 30.58 6.57 10.56
CA PHE A 364 31.73 7.01 11.36
C PHE A 364 31.56 8.42 11.93
N THR A 365 30.89 9.35 11.26
CA THR A 365 30.72 10.73 11.77
C THR A 365 29.61 10.82 12.83
N ASP A 366 28.52 10.04 12.71
CA ASP A 366 27.46 10.02 13.73
C ASP A 366 27.92 9.30 15.01
N TRP A 367 28.75 8.26 14.88
CA TRP A 367 29.38 7.59 16.02
C TRP A 367 30.33 8.52 16.81
N ARG A 368 31.08 9.40 16.12
CA ARG A 368 31.95 10.39 16.75
C ARG A 368 31.22 11.56 17.41
N ARG A 369 30.02 11.91 16.98
CA ARG A 369 29.21 13.00 17.57
C ARG A 369 28.45 12.56 18.82
N ARG A 370 28.34 11.27 19.09
CA ARG A 370 27.62 10.70 20.25
C ARG A 370 28.55 10.22 21.35
N ARG A 371 29.84 10.42 21.21
CA ARG A 371 30.86 10.35 22.29
C ARG A 371 31.31 11.74 22.70
#